data_bb50fcff7395d1b309892fec746c7d6c
#
_entry.id   bb50fcff7395d1b309892fec746c7d6c
#
_cell.length_a   1.000
_cell.length_b   1.000
_cell.length_c   1.000
_cell.angle_alpha   90.00
_cell.angle_beta   90.00
_cell.angle_gamma   90.00
#
_symmetry.space_group_name_H-M   'P 1'
#
loop_
_entity.id
_entity.type
_entity.pdbx_description
1 polymer ?
#
loop_
_entity_poly.entity_id
_entity_poly.type
_entity_poly.pdbx_seq_one_letter_code
_entity_poly.pdbx_strand_id
1 'polypeptide(L)'
;VRKLFRDDMEDYKAKAEAVREVEMFHERYAISVCPSDMTGNPTVIAAQAANELLGIRGIRASFVMTEYENQIYISARSIDEVNVQTIMEKLGGGGHMNVAGAQLRNVTLGEARSMLKDVLMAQEEKGDEVKG
;
A
#
# COMPACT_ATOMS: atom_id res chain seq x y z
N VAL A 1 -19.37 11.39 -21.25
CA VAL A 1 -19.52 9.97 -20.93
C VAL A 1 -18.20 9.23 -21.12
N ARG A 2 -17.55 9.47 -22.24
CA ARG A 2 -16.29 8.80 -22.55
C ARG A 2 -15.18 9.19 -21.58
N LYS A 3 -15.23 10.39 -21.05
CA LYS A 3 -14.22 10.87 -20.11
C LYS A 3 -14.20 10.07 -18.82
N LEU A 4 -15.31 9.43 -18.47
CA LEU A 4 -15.38 8.64 -17.25
C LEU A 4 -14.50 7.39 -17.28
N PHE A 5 -14.14 6.93 -18.47
CA PHE A 5 -13.36 5.71 -18.64
C PHE A 5 -11.95 5.97 -19.15
N ARG A 6 -11.55 7.24 -19.21
CA ARG A 6 -10.22 7.60 -19.70
C ARG A 6 -9.35 8.05 -18.53
N ASP A 7 -8.30 7.31 -18.29
CA ASP A 7 -7.29 7.74 -17.35
C ASP A 7 -6.43 8.83 -17.98
N ASP A 8 -6.01 9.76 -17.15
CA ASP A 8 -4.98 10.70 -17.55
C ASP A 8 -3.69 9.91 -17.78
N MET A 9 -2.95 10.25 -18.83
CA MET A 9 -1.71 9.55 -19.14
C MET A 9 -0.71 9.63 -17.99
N GLU A 10 -0.66 10.76 -17.28
CA GLU A 10 0.22 10.91 -16.13
C GLU A 10 -0.18 9.97 -14.99
N ASP A 11 -1.47 9.84 -14.74
CA ASP A 11 -1.99 8.94 -13.72
C ASP A 11 -1.68 7.49 -14.08
N TYR A 12 -1.87 7.14 -15.34
CA TYR A 12 -1.58 5.81 -15.83
C TYR A 12 -0.09 5.46 -15.66
N LYS A 13 0.78 6.41 -16.02
CA LYS A 13 2.22 6.21 -15.88
C LYS A 13 2.64 6.09 -14.42
N ALA A 14 2.03 6.90 -13.54
CA ALA A 14 2.33 6.85 -12.10
C ALA A 14 1.96 5.48 -11.53
N LYS A 15 0.81 4.96 -11.92
CA LYS A 15 0.37 3.64 -11.48
C LYS A 15 1.30 2.55 -12.00
N ALA A 16 1.68 2.63 -13.27
CA ALA A 16 2.61 1.67 -13.87
C ALA A 16 3.97 1.71 -13.18
N GLU A 17 4.45 2.91 -12.82
CA GLU A 17 5.70 3.07 -12.10
C GLU A 17 5.64 2.42 -10.73
N ALA A 18 4.53 2.61 -10.01
CA ALA A 18 4.34 1.99 -8.70
C ALA A 18 4.39 0.46 -8.80
N VAL A 19 3.75 -0.10 -9.82
CA VAL A 19 3.78 -1.55 -10.03
C VAL A 19 5.19 -2.02 -10.39
N ARG A 20 5.90 -1.27 -11.22
CA ARG A 20 7.25 -1.61 -11.64
C ARG A 20 8.25 -1.61 -10.49
N GLU A 21 8.10 -0.67 -9.57
CA GLU A 21 9.06 -0.48 -8.47
C GLU A 21 8.70 -1.29 -7.22
N VAL A 22 7.82 -2.27 -7.35
CA VAL A 22 7.39 -3.06 -6.21
C VAL A 22 8.54 -3.83 -5.57
N GLU A 23 8.56 -3.81 -4.25
CA GLU A 23 9.49 -4.60 -3.45
C GLU A 23 8.70 -5.73 -2.80
N MET A 24 9.17 -6.97 -2.94
CA MET A 24 8.54 -8.09 -2.25
C MET A 24 9.15 -8.26 -0.88
N PHE A 25 8.31 -8.38 0.13
CA PHE A 25 8.72 -8.54 1.52
C PHE A 25 8.11 -9.83 2.05
N HIS A 26 8.97 -10.71 2.59
CA HIS A 26 8.57 -12.04 3.08
C HIS A 26 7.81 -12.85 2.03
N GLU A 27 8.12 -12.64 0.76
CA GLU A 27 7.61 -13.40 -0.39
C GLU A 27 6.10 -13.32 -0.60
N ARG A 28 5.37 -12.56 0.22
CA ARG A 28 3.91 -12.46 0.10
C ARG A 28 3.37 -11.05 0.17
N TYR A 29 4.18 -10.11 0.65
CA TYR A 29 3.77 -8.72 0.77
C TYR A 29 4.43 -7.88 -0.31
N ALA A 30 3.63 -7.07 -1.01
CA ALA A 30 4.13 -6.15 -2.01
C ALA A 30 4.15 -4.75 -1.42
N ILE A 31 5.30 -4.09 -1.44
CA ILE A 31 5.46 -2.73 -0.92
C ILE A 31 5.95 -1.85 -2.07
N SER A 32 5.28 -0.74 -2.32
CA SER A 32 5.70 0.16 -3.37
C SER A 32 5.40 1.61 -3.01
N VAL A 33 5.90 2.50 -3.84
CA VAL A 33 5.70 3.95 -3.69
C VAL A 33 5.12 4.47 -5.01
N CYS A 34 4.04 5.23 -4.91
CA CYS A 34 3.43 5.89 -6.05
C CYS A 34 4.00 7.30 -6.15
N PRO A 35 4.48 7.72 -7.33
CA PRO A 35 4.95 9.09 -7.51
C PRO A 35 3.87 10.09 -7.15
N SER A 36 4.27 11.24 -6.63
CA SER A 36 3.35 12.29 -6.18
C SER A 36 3.43 13.56 -7.02
N ASP A 37 4.21 13.54 -8.10
CA ASP A 37 4.40 14.70 -8.98
C ASP A 37 3.38 14.80 -10.11
N MET A 38 2.25 14.19 -9.92
CA MET A 38 1.14 14.24 -10.88
C MET A 38 0.18 15.38 -10.54
N THR A 39 -0.67 15.75 -11.49
CA THR A 39 -1.64 16.84 -11.29
C THR A 39 -2.84 16.44 -10.47
N GLY A 40 -3.17 15.15 -10.40
CA GLY A 40 -4.29 14.66 -9.62
C GLY A 40 -3.92 14.29 -8.20
N ASN A 41 -4.86 13.62 -7.52
CA ASN A 41 -4.63 13.18 -6.15
C ASN A 41 -3.91 11.82 -6.17
N PRO A 42 -2.63 11.77 -5.74
CA PRO A 42 -1.86 10.54 -5.82
C PRO A 42 -2.39 9.43 -4.92
N THR A 43 -3.19 9.76 -3.89
CA THR A 43 -3.74 8.73 -3.00
C THR A 43 -4.73 7.83 -3.74
N VAL A 44 -5.47 8.37 -4.72
CA VAL A 44 -6.38 7.57 -5.54
C VAL A 44 -5.60 6.60 -6.40
N ILE A 45 -4.53 7.08 -7.02
CA ILE A 45 -3.69 6.24 -7.89
C ILE A 45 -2.96 5.18 -7.06
N ALA A 46 -2.50 5.53 -5.86
CA ALA A 46 -1.87 4.56 -4.96
C ALA A 46 -2.83 3.43 -4.61
N ALA A 47 -4.09 3.75 -4.34
CA ALA A 47 -5.10 2.73 -4.04
C ALA A 47 -5.34 1.81 -5.26
N GLN A 48 -5.39 2.38 -6.45
CA GLN A 48 -5.54 1.60 -7.67
C GLN A 48 -4.34 0.69 -7.91
N ALA A 49 -3.13 1.20 -7.68
CA ALA A 49 -1.92 0.39 -7.81
C ALA A 49 -1.93 -0.77 -6.81
N ALA A 50 -2.37 -0.52 -5.58
CA ALA A 50 -2.45 -1.57 -4.57
C ALA A 50 -3.41 -2.68 -5.02
N ASN A 51 -4.54 -2.32 -5.62
CA ASN A 51 -5.47 -3.31 -6.17
C ASN A 51 -4.84 -4.12 -7.31
N GLU A 52 -4.12 -3.46 -8.19
CA GLU A 52 -3.47 -4.16 -9.31
C GLU A 52 -2.42 -5.15 -8.83
N LEU A 53 -1.65 -4.79 -7.80
CA LEU A 53 -0.63 -5.68 -7.25
C LEU A 53 -1.24 -6.99 -6.72
N LEU A 54 -2.45 -6.94 -6.20
CA LEU A 54 -3.12 -8.16 -5.73
C LEU A 54 -3.42 -9.14 -6.86
N GLY A 55 -3.43 -8.68 -8.11
CA GLY A 55 -3.64 -9.56 -9.24
C GLY A 55 -2.42 -10.40 -9.60
N ILE A 56 -1.29 -10.13 -8.97
CA ILE A 56 -0.04 -10.86 -9.25
C ILE A 56 0.01 -12.11 -8.36
N ARG A 57 0.29 -13.25 -8.99
CA ARG A 57 0.34 -14.52 -8.27
C ARG A 57 1.37 -14.46 -7.14
N GLY A 58 0.96 -14.92 -5.96
CA GLY A 58 1.84 -14.98 -4.80
C GLY A 58 1.71 -13.78 -3.87
N ILE A 59 1.15 -12.68 -4.34
CA ILE A 59 0.96 -11.50 -3.49
C ILE A 59 -0.31 -11.68 -2.68
N ARG A 60 -0.17 -11.65 -1.36
CA ARG A 60 -1.28 -11.81 -0.43
C ARG A 60 -1.78 -10.47 0.12
N ALA A 61 -0.89 -9.49 0.18
CA ALA A 61 -1.25 -8.14 0.58
C ALA A 61 -0.33 -7.14 -0.14
N SER A 62 -0.87 -5.96 -0.42
CA SER A 62 -0.12 -4.90 -1.07
C SER A 62 -0.26 -3.61 -0.28
N PHE A 63 0.84 -2.87 -0.23
CA PHE A 63 0.92 -1.59 0.48
C PHE A 63 1.59 -0.58 -0.44
N VAL A 64 0.86 0.45 -0.83
CA VAL A 64 1.40 1.48 -1.71
C VAL A 64 1.38 2.81 -0.98
N MET A 65 2.56 3.40 -0.84
CA MET A 65 2.74 4.67 -0.16
C MET A 65 2.84 5.80 -1.15
N THR A 66 2.39 6.97 -0.75
CA THR A 66 2.57 8.17 -1.54
C THR A 66 2.65 9.37 -0.63
N GLU A 67 3.41 10.39 -1.05
CA GLU A 67 3.51 11.64 -0.32
C GLU A 67 2.52 12.63 -0.93
N TYR A 68 1.69 13.23 -0.09
CA TYR A 68 0.70 14.18 -0.54
C TYR A 68 0.42 15.17 0.60
N GLU A 69 0.50 16.46 0.28
CA GLU A 69 0.24 17.53 1.26
C GLU A 69 1.07 17.37 2.54
N ASN A 70 2.35 17.06 2.36
CA ASN A 70 3.34 16.91 3.45
C ASN A 70 3.05 15.76 4.41
N GLN A 71 2.28 14.77 3.95
CA GLN A 71 1.98 13.58 4.74
C GLN A 71 2.21 12.35 3.87
N ILE A 72 2.42 11.22 4.54
CA ILE A 72 2.57 9.95 3.85
C ILE A 72 1.26 9.17 3.98
N TYR A 73 0.68 8.79 2.85
CA TYR A 73 -0.52 7.97 2.81
C TYR A 73 -0.13 6.56 2.42
N ILE A 74 -0.69 5.58 3.10
CA ILE A 74 -0.51 4.17 2.75
C ILE A 74 -1.87 3.60 2.38
N SER A 75 -1.96 3.02 1.18
CA SER A 75 -3.13 2.27 0.76
C SER A 75 -2.78 0.78 0.88
N ALA A 76 -3.61 0.04 1.61
CA ALA A 76 -3.36 -1.37 1.88
C ALA A 76 -4.53 -2.21 1.37
N ARG A 77 -4.20 -3.30 0.70
CA ARG A 77 -5.18 -4.25 0.17
C ARG A 77 -4.71 -5.66 0.46
N SER A 78 -5.64 -6.58 0.63
CA SER A 78 -5.27 -7.98 0.88
C SER A 78 -6.34 -8.91 0.36
N ILE A 79 -5.99 -10.19 0.32
CA ILE A 79 -6.91 -11.27 -0.04
C ILE A 79 -6.96 -12.26 1.09
N ASP A 80 -8.06 -13.02 1.13
CA ASP A 80 -8.26 -14.12 2.06
C ASP A 80 -8.11 -13.67 3.52
N GLU A 81 -7.38 -14.41 4.32
CA GLU A 81 -7.27 -14.20 5.76
C GLU A 81 -6.27 -13.12 6.19
N VAL A 82 -5.54 -12.52 5.25
CA VAL A 82 -4.61 -11.44 5.61
C VAL A 82 -5.39 -10.19 5.97
N ASN A 83 -5.22 -9.72 7.19
CA ASN A 83 -5.98 -8.60 7.73
C ASN A 83 -5.16 -7.31 7.70
N VAL A 84 -5.37 -6.48 6.67
CA VAL A 84 -4.65 -5.20 6.58
C VAL A 84 -5.21 -4.13 7.52
N GLN A 85 -6.44 -4.34 8.04
CA GLN A 85 -7.01 -3.41 9.01
C GLN A 85 -6.15 -3.36 10.28
N THR A 86 -5.80 -4.51 10.83
CA THR A 86 -4.99 -4.55 12.04
C THR A 86 -3.60 -4.00 11.80
N ILE A 87 -3.04 -4.24 10.63
CA ILE A 87 -1.72 -3.71 10.27
C ILE A 87 -1.77 -2.17 10.21
N MET A 88 -2.78 -1.63 9.54
CA MET A 88 -2.91 -0.17 9.41
C MET A 88 -3.25 0.49 10.75
N GLU A 89 -4.01 -0.18 11.60
CA GLU A 89 -4.33 0.35 12.94
C GLU A 89 -3.07 0.54 13.78
N LYS A 90 -2.08 -0.32 13.61
CA LYS A 90 -0.80 -0.17 14.31
C LYS A 90 0.00 1.03 13.81
N LEU A 91 -0.33 1.55 12.65
CA LEU A 91 0.27 2.77 12.10
C LEU A 91 -0.64 3.99 12.28
N GLY A 92 -1.69 3.86 13.08
CA GLY A 92 -2.61 4.95 13.35
C GLY A 92 -3.74 5.09 12.34
N GLY A 93 -3.89 4.12 11.45
CA GLY A 93 -4.93 4.14 10.43
C GLY A 93 -6.09 3.22 10.75
N GLY A 94 -6.75 2.71 9.71
CA GLY A 94 -7.89 1.83 9.86
C GLY A 94 -8.50 1.44 8.53
N GLY A 95 -9.67 0.85 8.60
CA GLY A 95 -10.40 0.41 7.41
C GLY A 95 -11.15 -0.87 7.67
N HIS A 96 -11.06 -1.77 6.73
CA HIS A 96 -11.69 -3.09 6.79
C HIS A 96 -10.62 -4.16 6.60
N MET A 97 -10.99 -5.41 6.81
CA MET A 97 -10.04 -6.52 6.76
C MET A 97 -9.18 -6.55 5.51
N ASN A 98 -9.78 -6.32 4.34
CA ASN A 98 -9.07 -6.45 3.07
C ASN A 98 -8.83 -5.11 2.36
N VAL A 99 -9.29 -3.99 2.93
CA VAL A 99 -9.13 -2.65 2.38
C VAL A 99 -8.93 -1.69 3.53
N ALA A 100 -7.73 -1.13 3.65
CA ALA A 100 -7.41 -0.23 4.75
C ALA A 100 -6.38 0.79 4.31
N GLY A 101 -6.06 1.71 5.18
CA GLY A 101 -5.06 2.73 4.91
C GLY A 101 -4.58 3.41 6.16
N ALA A 102 -3.51 4.17 6.03
CA ALA A 102 -2.96 4.96 7.13
C ALA A 102 -2.42 6.27 6.60
N GLN A 103 -2.32 7.25 7.49
CA GLN A 103 -1.81 8.57 7.18
C GLN A 103 -0.78 8.91 8.23
N LEU A 104 0.46 9.10 7.80
CA LEU A 104 1.59 9.34 8.69
C LEU A 104 2.07 10.78 8.53
N ARG A 105 2.37 11.42 9.64
CA ARG A 105 2.87 12.80 9.67
C ARG A 105 4.28 12.84 10.21
N ASN A 106 5.05 13.81 9.74
CA ASN A 106 6.40 14.08 10.23
C ASN A 106 7.35 12.88 10.04
N VAL A 107 7.13 12.10 8.99
CA VAL A 107 8.02 11.00 8.63
C VAL A 107 8.32 11.09 7.13
N THR A 108 9.47 10.54 6.73
CA THR A 108 9.83 10.41 5.33
C THR A 108 9.23 9.12 4.76
N LEU A 109 9.28 8.99 3.44
CA LEU A 109 8.87 7.74 2.79
C LEU A 109 9.69 6.56 3.28
N GLY A 110 11.02 6.77 3.46
CA GLY A 110 11.88 5.72 3.98
C GLY A 110 11.52 5.30 5.39
N GLU A 111 11.22 6.28 6.25
CA GLU A 111 10.79 5.99 7.61
C GLU A 111 9.46 5.26 7.64
N ALA A 112 8.51 5.69 6.79
CA ALA A 112 7.22 5.03 6.70
C ALA A 112 7.37 3.58 6.26
N ARG A 113 8.25 3.32 5.29
CA ARG A 113 8.53 1.96 4.82
C ARG A 113 9.09 1.09 5.95
N SER A 114 10.03 1.65 6.72
CA SER A 114 10.61 0.92 7.84
C SER A 114 9.57 0.62 8.92
N MET A 115 8.71 1.58 9.23
CA MET A 115 7.63 1.38 10.19
C MET A 115 6.68 0.28 9.74
N LEU A 116 6.33 0.27 8.45
CA LEU A 116 5.47 -0.77 7.91
C LEU A 116 6.13 -2.15 8.00
N LYS A 117 7.41 -2.25 7.64
CA LYS A 117 8.13 -3.51 7.72
C LYS A 117 8.20 -4.03 9.15
N ASP A 118 8.40 -3.15 10.12
CA ASP A 118 8.43 -3.54 11.53
C ASP A 118 7.09 -4.13 11.96
N VAL A 119 5.98 -3.51 11.54
CA VAL A 119 4.65 -4.04 11.86
C VAL A 119 4.44 -5.41 11.22
N LEU A 120 4.84 -5.55 9.95
CA LEU A 120 4.70 -6.82 9.24
C LEU A 120 5.53 -7.92 9.89
N MET A 121 6.73 -7.61 10.33
CA MET A 121 7.59 -8.59 11.03
C MET A 121 6.96 -9.02 12.36
N ALA A 122 6.40 -8.08 13.10
CA ALA A 122 5.75 -8.39 14.37
C ALA A 122 4.52 -9.30 14.15
N GLN A 123 3.77 -9.08 13.06
CA GLN A 123 2.64 -9.93 12.71
C GLN A 123 3.08 -11.36 12.40
N GLU A 124 4.19 -11.51 11.66
CA GLU A 124 4.76 -12.80 11.32
C GLU A 124 5.18 -13.56 12.57
N GLU A 125 5.88 -12.91 13.49
CA GLU A 125 6.33 -13.51 14.72
C GLU A 125 5.15 -13.99 15.58
N LYS A 126 4.10 -13.19 15.68
CA LYS A 126 2.89 -13.58 16.40
C LYS A 126 2.22 -14.79 15.76
N GLY A 127 2.17 -14.82 14.42
CA GLY A 127 1.61 -15.94 13.71
C GLY A 127 2.37 -17.21 13.97
N ASP A 128 3.69 -17.16 13.99
CA ASP A 128 4.55 -18.29 14.26
C ASP A 128 4.40 -18.77 15.71
N GLU A 129 4.31 -17.86 16.65
CA GLU A 129 4.09 -18.21 18.06
C GLU A 129 2.77 -18.93 18.26
N VAL A 130 1.72 -18.45 17.60
CA VAL A 130 0.39 -19.06 17.72
C VAL A 130 0.39 -20.45 17.10
N LYS A 131 1.12 -20.65 16.02
CA LYS A 131 1.22 -21.95 15.36
C LYS A 131 2.17 -22.91 16.06
N GLY A 132 3.11 -22.35 16.74
CA GLY A 132 4.11 -23.13 17.47
C GLY A 132 3.56 -23.72 18.73
#